data_b70e35c944749ac60564681b84e3a76a
#
_entry.id   b70e35c944749ac60564681b84e3a76a
#
_cell.length_a   1.000
_cell.length_b   1.000
_cell.length_c   1.000
_cell.angle_alpha   90.00
_cell.angle_beta   90.00
_cell.angle_gamma   90.00
#
_symmetry.space_group_name_H-M   'P 1'
#
loop_
_entity.id
_entity.type
_entity.pdbx_description
1 polymer ?
#
loop_
_entity_poly.entity_id
_entity_poly.type
_entity_poly.pdbx_seq_one_letter_code
_entity_poly.pdbx_strand_id
1 'polypeptide(L)'
;MLHSALERAVKERLILRNPTEDCIAPKVQKIEMQILPPEHIKDYLEAADRRGLLPMFYLELVTGLRKGEITALLWSDLDTLNKTISVSKQYVKNPNGELTLSRPKTETSVRKISIPQDAIDLLIAEHSKHPENPYMFPSPATGEM
;
A
#
# COMPACT_ATOMS: atom_id res chain seq x y z
N MET A 1 21.73 0.52 11.20
CA MET A 1 21.21 1.35 12.32
C MET A 1 22.31 1.70 13.34
N LEU A 2 23.04 0.76 13.93
CA LEU A 2 24.10 1.05 14.91
C LEU A 2 25.21 1.96 14.33
N HIS A 3 25.73 1.65 13.14
CA HIS A 3 26.73 2.47 12.45
C HIS A 3 26.28 3.94 12.32
N SER A 4 25.07 4.18 11.84
CA SER A 4 24.52 5.54 11.65
C SER A 4 24.32 6.29 12.97
N ALA A 5 23.97 5.58 14.05
CA ALA A 5 23.84 6.18 15.38
C ALA A 5 25.20 6.60 15.94
N LEU A 6 26.20 5.75 15.77
CA LEU A 6 27.58 6.06 16.20
C LEU A 6 28.24 7.13 15.34
N GLU A 7 27.94 7.19 14.02
CA GLU A 7 28.33 8.30 13.17
C GLU A 7 27.79 9.65 13.68
N ARG A 8 26.53 9.64 14.12
CA ARG A 8 25.93 10.83 14.72
C ARG A 8 26.64 11.22 16.03
N ALA A 9 26.96 10.24 16.86
CA ALA A 9 27.69 10.48 18.10
C ALA A 9 29.10 11.09 17.85
N VAL A 10 29.79 10.70 16.78
CA VAL A 10 31.04 11.34 16.34
C VAL A 10 30.80 12.80 15.93
N LYS A 11 29.77 13.06 15.11
CA LYS A 11 29.40 14.43 14.68
C LYS A 11 29.05 15.33 15.86
N GLU A 12 28.37 14.77 16.85
CA GLU A 12 28.01 15.47 18.10
C GLU A 12 29.17 15.52 19.10
N ARG A 13 30.39 15.01 18.75
CA ARG A 13 31.60 14.97 19.58
C ARG A 13 31.45 14.20 20.90
N LEU A 14 30.52 13.25 20.94
CA LEU A 14 30.31 12.36 22.09
C LEU A 14 31.34 11.24 22.12
N ILE A 15 31.85 10.82 20.96
CA ILE A 15 32.92 9.85 20.78
C ILE A 15 33.91 10.35 19.73
N LEU A 16 35.19 9.92 19.84
CA LEU A 16 36.23 10.39 18.93
C LEU A 16 36.18 9.74 17.56
N ARG A 17 35.76 8.48 17.47
CA ARG A 17 35.62 7.73 16.22
C ARG A 17 34.50 6.72 16.33
N ASN A 18 34.01 6.31 15.20
CA ASN A 18 32.97 5.29 15.12
C ASN A 18 33.61 3.88 15.22
N PRO A 19 33.38 3.10 16.29
CA PRO A 19 33.98 1.78 16.44
C PRO A 19 33.48 0.74 15.44
N THR A 20 32.45 1.04 14.68
CA THR A 20 31.91 0.16 13.62
C THR A 20 32.45 0.48 12.23
N GLU A 21 33.40 1.41 12.11
CA GLU A 21 33.92 1.86 10.81
C GLU A 21 34.63 0.72 10.06
N ASP A 22 35.35 -0.14 10.80
CA ASP A 22 36.07 -1.29 10.25
C ASP A 22 35.26 -2.60 10.29
N CYS A 23 33.96 -2.54 10.68
CA CYS A 23 33.15 -3.74 10.77
C CYS A 23 32.59 -4.15 9.39
N ILE A 24 32.87 -5.37 8.98
CA ILE A 24 32.30 -5.98 7.79
C ILE A 24 30.92 -6.53 8.15
N ALA A 25 29.87 -5.93 7.58
CA ALA A 25 28.52 -6.45 7.77
C ALA A 25 28.38 -7.86 7.15
N PRO A 26 27.71 -8.80 7.83
CA PRO A 26 27.45 -10.10 7.27
C PRO A 26 26.66 -9.98 5.96
N LYS A 27 27.00 -10.80 4.97
CA LYS A 27 26.28 -10.83 3.69
C LYS A 27 24.84 -11.25 3.95
N VAL A 28 23.90 -10.36 3.59
CA VAL A 28 22.49 -10.69 3.61
C VAL A 28 22.22 -11.64 2.43
N GLN A 29 21.76 -12.84 2.73
CA GLN A 29 21.25 -13.73 1.68
C GLN A 29 19.99 -13.09 1.08
N LYS A 30 20.03 -12.79 -0.22
CA LYS A 30 18.86 -12.34 -0.95
C LYS A 30 17.91 -13.54 -1.05
N ILE A 31 16.82 -13.49 -0.33
CA ILE A 31 15.70 -14.41 -0.52
C ILE A 31 14.94 -13.93 -1.76
N GLU A 32 14.81 -14.77 -2.78
CA GLU A 32 13.94 -14.47 -3.92
C GLU A 32 12.49 -14.37 -3.42
N MET A 33 11.86 -13.25 -3.74
CA MET A 33 10.46 -13.07 -3.43
C MET A 33 9.63 -14.02 -4.29
N GLN A 34 8.79 -14.81 -3.64
CA GLN A 34 7.81 -15.65 -4.33
C GLN A 34 6.70 -14.74 -4.86
N ILE A 35 6.48 -14.77 -6.16
CA ILE A 35 5.35 -14.12 -6.81
C ILE A 35 4.21 -15.12 -6.96
N LEU A 36 2.98 -14.64 -7.01
CA LEU A 36 1.81 -15.49 -7.27
C LEU A 36 1.91 -16.02 -8.71
N PRO A 37 2.01 -17.35 -8.90
CA PRO A 37 2.06 -17.93 -10.24
C PRO A 37 0.74 -17.69 -10.99
N PRO A 38 0.78 -17.50 -12.33
CA PRO A 38 -0.42 -17.24 -13.13
C PRO A 38 -1.53 -18.29 -12.96
N GLU A 39 -1.18 -19.53 -12.80
CA GLU A 39 -2.10 -20.67 -12.59
C GLU A 39 -2.91 -20.57 -11.30
N HIS A 40 -2.42 -19.84 -10.29
CA HIS A 40 -3.09 -19.66 -9.01
C HIS A 40 -3.90 -18.36 -8.91
N ILE A 41 -3.85 -17.48 -9.93
CA ILE A 41 -4.59 -16.21 -9.92
C ILE A 41 -6.09 -16.46 -9.81
N LYS A 42 -6.61 -17.46 -10.52
CA LYS A 42 -8.03 -17.80 -10.47
C LYS A 42 -8.46 -18.20 -9.07
N ASP A 43 -7.75 -19.13 -8.45
CA ASP A 43 -8.05 -19.64 -7.10
C ASP A 43 -7.97 -18.50 -6.06
N TYR A 44 -7.00 -17.60 -6.23
CA TYR A 44 -6.84 -16.41 -5.40
C TYR A 44 -8.06 -15.49 -5.48
N LEU A 45 -8.53 -15.17 -6.70
CA LEU A 45 -9.70 -14.30 -6.90
C LEU A 45 -10.99 -14.97 -6.42
N GLU A 46 -11.17 -16.28 -6.64
CA GLU A 46 -12.30 -17.02 -6.10
C GLU A 46 -12.31 -17.04 -4.56
N ALA A 47 -11.13 -17.14 -3.93
CA ALA A 47 -11.02 -17.06 -2.48
C ALA A 47 -11.35 -15.65 -1.95
N ALA A 48 -11.00 -14.60 -2.69
CA ALA A 48 -11.36 -13.22 -2.39
C ALA A 48 -12.87 -12.99 -2.52
N ASP A 49 -13.48 -13.54 -3.58
CA ASP A 49 -14.93 -13.43 -3.84
C ASP A 49 -15.75 -14.08 -2.72
N ARG A 50 -15.40 -15.30 -2.32
CA ARG A 50 -16.05 -15.99 -1.18
C ARG A 50 -16.05 -15.18 0.12
N ARG A 51 -15.14 -14.22 0.26
CA ARG A 51 -15.03 -13.32 1.43
C ARG A 51 -15.62 -11.94 1.20
N GLY A 52 -16.20 -11.69 0.02
CA GLY A 52 -16.73 -10.38 -0.37
C GLY A 52 -15.64 -9.32 -0.59
N LEU A 53 -14.39 -9.73 -0.86
CA LEU A 53 -13.25 -8.86 -1.02
C LEU A 53 -12.73 -8.79 -2.46
N LEU A 54 -13.46 -9.40 -3.41
CA LEU A 54 -13.03 -9.49 -4.81
C LEU A 54 -12.67 -8.11 -5.42
N PRO A 55 -13.48 -7.05 -5.27
CA PRO A 55 -13.16 -5.77 -5.90
C PRO A 55 -11.83 -5.18 -5.42
N MET A 56 -11.54 -5.30 -4.12
CA MET A 56 -10.29 -4.80 -3.52
C MET A 56 -9.07 -5.58 -4.02
N PHE A 57 -9.13 -6.91 -3.97
CA PHE A 57 -8.00 -7.77 -4.37
C PHE A 57 -7.78 -7.78 -5.88
N TYR A 58 -8.86 -7.68 -6.67
CA TYR A 58 -8.76 -7.53 -8.11
C TYR A 58 -8.07 -6.20 -8.48
N LEU A 59 -8.50 -5.10 -7.84
CA LEU A 59 -7.89 -3.79 -8.05
C LEU A 59 -6.40 -3.80 -7.66
N GLU A 60 -6.04 -4.41 -6.52
CA GLU A 60 -4.66 -4.56 -6.09
C GLU A 60 -3.82 -5.30 -7.13
N LEU A 61 -4.35 -6.41 -7.66
CA LEU A 61 -3.68 -7.25 -8.64
C LEU A 61 -3.40 -6.50 -9.96
N VAL A 62 -4.37 -5.73 -10.47
CA VAL A 62 -4.22 -5.03 -11.77
C VAL A 62 -3.45 -3.72 -11.67
N THR A 63 -3.34 -3.14 -10.47
CA THR A 63 -2.70 -1.82 -10.28
C THR A 63 -1.36 -1.89 -9.56
N GLY A 64 -1.10 -2.94 -8.79
CA GLY A 64 0.06 -3.03 -7.92
C GLY A 64 0.07 -1.99 -6.79
N LEU A 65 -1.09 -1.52 -6.35
CA LEU A 65 -1.22 -0.59 -5.23
C LEU A 65 -0.69 -1.21 -3.93
N ARG A 66 -0.02 -0.38 -3.14
CA ARG A 66 0.38 -0.80 -1.80
C ARG A 66 -0.84 -0.88 -0.88
N LYS A 67 -0.80 -1.77 0.12
CA LYS A 67 -1.87 -1.91 1.11
C LYS A 67 -2.35 -0.56 1.67
N GLY A 68 -1.44 0.32 2.07
CA GLY A 68 -1.81 1.63 2.61
C GLY A 68 -2.40 2.59 1.58
N GLU A 69 -2.10 2.43 0.29
CA GLU A 69 -2.68 3.22 -0.79
C GLU A 69 -4.11 2.76 -1.09
N ILE A 70 -4.32 1.44 -1.25
CA ILE A 70 -5.64 0.89 -1.59
C ILE A 70 -6.67 1.13 -0.48
N THR A 71 -6.26 1.01 0.78
CA THR A 71 -7.15 1.30 1.92
C THR A 71 -7.46 2.79 2.09
N ALA A 72 -6.67 3.69 1.51
CA ALA A 72 -6.92 5.13 1.56
C ALA A 72 -7.75 5.67 0.39
N LEU A 73 -8.17 4.81 -0.56
CA LEU A 73 -8.96 5.23 -1.72
C LEU A 73 -10.36 5.69 -1.33
N LEU A 74 -10.77 6.80 -1.94
CA LEU A 74 -12.13 7.31 -1.90
C LEU A 74 -12.79 7.12 -3.27
N TRP A 75 -14.12 7.11 -3.32
CA TRP A 75 -14.87 7.09 -4.58
C TRP A 75 -14.54 8.29 -5.46
N SER A 76 -14.20 9.44 -4.86
CA SER A 76 -13.75 10.64 -5.59
C SER A 76 -12.39 10.48 -6.28
N ASP A 77 -11.61 9.46 -5.96
CA ASP A 77 -10.34 9.15 -6.62
C ASP A 77 -10.52 8.36 -7.92
N LEU A 78 -11.73 7.83 -8.17
CA LEU A 78 -12.07 7.05 -9.37
C LEU A 78 -12.63 7.95 -10.47
N ASP A 79 -12.03 7.92 -11.63
CA ASP A 79 -12.51 8.55 -12.86
C ASP A 79 -12.97 7.44 -13.82
N THR A 80 -14.27 7.20 -13.83
CA THR A 80 -14.88 6.14 -14.67
C THR A 80 -14.84 6.46 -16.16
N LEU A 81 -14.83 7.75 -16.53
CA LEU A 81 -14.79 8.18 -17.94
C LEU A 81 -13.41 7.94 -18.54
N ASN A 82 -12.36 8.34 -17.81
CA ASN A 82 -10.98 8.15 -18.25
C ASN A 82 -10.39 6.80 -17.81
N LYS A 83 -11.16 5.99 -17.09
CA LYS A 83 -10.74 4.69 -16.56
C LYS A 83 -9.45 4.78 -15.76
N THR A 84 -9.40 5.72 -14.81
CA THR A 84 -8.19 5.95 -13.99
C THR A 84 -8.52 6.06 -12.52
N ILE A 85 -7.54 5.68 -11.69
CA ILE A 85 -7.55 5.93 -10.24
C ILE A 85 -6.40 6.87 -9.90
N SER A 86 -6.71 7.90 -9.11
CA SER A 86 -5.74 8.86 -8.58
C SER A 86 -5.20 8.37 -7.23
N VAL A 87 -3.90 8.16 -7.15
CA VAL A 87 -3.21 7.72 -5.92
C VAL A 87 -2.45 8.91 -5.37
N SER A 88 -2.97 9.54 -4.31
CA SER A 88 -2.42 10.77 -3.72
C SER A 88 -2.22 10.69 -2.20
N LYS A 89 -2.60 9.57 -1.58
CA LYS A 89 -2.60 9.38 -0.14
C LYS A 89 -2.42 7.92 0.22
N GLN A 90 -2.00 7.67 1.46
CA GLN A 90 -1.85 6.34 2.02
C GLN A 90 -2.09 6.36 3.52
N TYR A 91 -2.56 5.25 4.06
CA TYR A 91 -2.53 5.04 5.50
C TYR A 91 -1.21 4.42 5.94
N VAL A 92 -0.66 4.99 7.01
CA VAL A 92 0.58 4.53 7.64
C VAL A 92 0.31 4.24 9.11
N LYS A 93 0.79 3.10 9.59
CA LYS A 93 0.72 2.77 11.00
C LYS A 93 1.88 3.44 11.75
N ASN A 94 1.55 4.30 12.70
CA ASN A 94 2.51 4.95 13.57
C ASN A 94 3.13 3.95 14.58
N PRO A 95 4.26 4.28 15.22
CA PRO A 95 4.85 3.45 16.27
C PRO A 95 3.88 3.11 17.41
N ASN A 96 2.93 3.98 17.69
CA ASN A 96 1.89 3.78 18.71
C ASN A 96 0.75 2.85 18.24
N GLY A 97 0.79 2.36 17.00
CA GLY A 97 -0.23 1.48 16.44
C GLY A 97 -1.39 2.18 15.75
N GLU A 98 -1.48 3.50 15.82
CA GLU A 98 -2.55 4.31 15.20
C GLU A 98 -2.34 4.42 13.69
N LEU A 99 -3.45 4.37 12.94
CA LEU A 99 -3.46 4.62 11.50
C LEU A 99 -3.57 6.13 11.25
N THR A 100 -2.64 6.66 10.49
CA THR A 100 -2.61 8.08 10.10
C THR A 100 -2.62 8.20 8.60
N LEU A 101 -3.47 9.07 8.08
CA LEU A 101 -3.47 9.42 6.67
C LEU A 101 -2.23 10.28 6.38
N SER A 102 -1.39 9.81 5.48
CA SER A 102 -0.16 10.48 5.07
C SER A 102 -0.19 10.76 3.58
N ARG A 103 0.30 11.93 3.20
CA ARG A 103 0.67 12.16 1.80
C ARG A 103 1.98 11.44 1.50
N PRO A 104 2.17 10.95 0.28
CA PRO A 104 3.44 10.38 -0.14
C PRO A 104 4.58 11.38 0.07
N LYS A 105 5.74 10.88 0.48
CA LYS A 105 6.93 11.72 0.79
C LYS A 105 7.49 12.48 -0.42
N THR A 106 7.14 12.09 -1.64
CA THR A 106 7.61 12.69 -2.90
C THR A 106 6.43 12.99 -3.82
N GLU A 107 6.51 14.08 -4.57
CA GLU A 107 5.51 14.44 -5.59
C GLU A 107 5.35 13.35 -6.66
N THR A 108 6.42 12.62 -6.98
CA THR A 108 6.41 11.49 -7.91
C THR A 108 5.59 10.29 -7.43
N SER A 109 5.20 10.27 -6.16
CA SER A 109 4.32 9.23 -5.62
C SER A 109 2.83 9.52 -5.84
N VAL A 110 2.48 10.77 -6.20
CA VAL A 110 1.14 11.11 -6.68
C VAL A 110 1.06 10.71 -8.15
N ARG A 111 0.19 9.76 -8.45
CA ARG A 111 0.08 9.20 -9.79
C ARG A 111 -1.35 8.82 -10.14
N LYS A 112 -1.66 8.82 -11.43
CA LYS A 112 -2.88 8.23 -11.97
C LYS A 112 -2.53 6.88 -12.60
N ILE A 113 -3.34 5.88 -12.34
CA ILE A 113 -3.19 4.52 -12.85
C ILE A 113 -4.40 4.21 -13.71
N SER A 114 -4.18 3.79 -14.95
CA SER A 114 -5.25 3.27 -15.81
C SER A 114 -5.69 1.88 -15.32
N ILE A 115 -7.00 1.65 -15.29
CA ILE A 115 -7.60 0.40 -14.88
C ILE A 115 -8.48 -0.19 -15.99
N PRO A 116 -8.58 -1.51 -16.11
CA PRO A 116 -9.43 -2.18 -17.09
C PRO A 116 -10.91 -1.99 -16.77
N GLN A 117 -11.76 -2.19 -17.80
CA GLN A 117 -13.21 -2.05 -17.63
C GLN A 117 -13.79 -2.99 -16.58
N ASP A 118 -13.32 -4.22 -16.53
CA ASP A 118 -13.76 -5.21 -15.54
C ASP A 118 -13.54 -4.74 -14.09
N ALA A 119 -12.43 -4.01 -13.83
CA ALA A 119 -12.20 -3.41 -12.51
C ALA A 119 -13.24 -2.32 -12.21
N ILE A 120 -13.58 -1.49 -13.21
CA ILE A 120 -14.59 -0.44 -13.05
C ILE A 120 -15.95 -1.05 -12.74
N ASP A 121 -16.34 -2.10 -13.47
CA ASP A 121 -17.63 -2.76 -13.29
C ASP A 121 -17.74 -3.38 -11.89
N LEU A 122 -16.67 -4.01 -11.40
CA LEU A 122 -16.59 -4.52 -10.03
C LEU A 122 -16.69 -3.40 -8.98
N LEU A 123 -16.02 -2.27 -9.21
CA LEU A 123 -16.06 -1.12 -8.31
C LEU A 123 -17.43 -0.46 -8.27
N ILE A 124 -18.12 -0.31 -9.42
CA ILE A 124 -19.48 0.23 -9.48
C ILE A 124 -20.45 -0.69 -8.72
N ALA A 125 -20.32 -2.00 -8.90
CA ALA A 125 -21.11 -2.97 -8.15
C ALA A 125 -20.85 -2.91 -6.65
N GLU A 126 -19.62 -2.67 -6.24
CA GLU A 126 -19.25 -2.48 -4.82
C GLU A 126 -19.82 -1.20 -4.25
N HIS A 127 -19.72 -0.08 -4.99
CA HIS A 127 -20.27 1.22 -4.57
C HIS A 127 -21.77 1.16 -4.31
N SER A 128 -22.52 0.40 -5.10
CA SER A 128 -23.97 0.27 -4.91
C SER A 128 -24.38 -0.40 -3.59
N LYS A 129 -23.47 -1.11 -2.91
CA LYS A 129 -23.74 -1.73 -1.60
C LYS A 129 -23.68 -0.71 -0.44
N HIS A 130 -22.91 0.37 -0.59
CA HIS A 130 -22.72 1.41 0.44
C HIS A 130 -22.52 2.80 -0.19
N PRO A 131 -23.52 3.35 -0.90
CA PRO A 131 -23.37 4.55 -1.73
C PRO A 131 -23.05 5.82 -0.95
N GLU A 132 -23.44 5.87 0.32
CA GLU A 132 -23.20 7.03 1.20
C GLU A 132 -21.79 7.02 1.84
N ASN A 133 -21.06 5.91 1.73
CA ASN A 133 -19.73 5.81 2.32
C ASN A 133 -18.69 6.42 1.37
N PRO A 134 -17.88 7.40 1.81
CA PRO A 134 -16.87 8.02 0.95
C PRO A 134 -15.70 7.08 0.64
N TYR A 135 -15.45 6.08 1.49
CA TYR A 135 -14.35 5.12 1.29
C TYR A 135 -14.72 4.05 0.28
N MET A 136 -13.76 3.73 -0.59
CA MET A 136 -13.95 2.68 -1.60
C MET A 136 -13.99 1.29 -0.95
N PHE A 137 -13.18 1.07 0.08
CA PHE A 137 -13.09 -0.18 0.83
C PHE A 137 -13.16 0.08 2.34
N PRO A 138 -14.36 0.38 2.88
CA PRO A 138 -14.52 0.64 4.29
C PRO A 138 -14.28 -0.64 5.11
N SER A 139 -13.84 -0.45 6.36
CA SER A 139 -13.71 -1.55 7.31
C SER A 139 -15.07 -2.20 7.56
N PRO A 140 -15.21 -3.52 7.43
CA PRO A 140 -16.49 -4.20 7.70
C PRO A 140 -16.91 -4.12 9.18
N ALA A 141 -15.98 -3.79 10.08
CA ALA A 141 -16.26 -3.69 11.51
C ALA A 141 -16.76 -2.30 11.94
N THR A 142 -16.27 -1.24 11.30
CA THR A 142 -16.55 0.15 11.73
C THR A 142 -17.29 0.97 10.68
N GLY A 143 -17.31 0.55 9.42
CA GLY A 143 -17.79 1.33 8.27
C GLY A 143 -16.86 2.51 7.90
N GLU A 144 -15.84 2.75 8.72
CA GLU A 144 -14.77 3.70 8.47
C GLU A 144 -13.51 2.99 7.97
N MET A 145 -12.40 3.68 7.97
CA MET A 145 -11.11 3.06 7.67
C MET A 145 -10.64 2.13 8.77
#